data_de4a383f6085130720757b848f54e495
#
_entry.id   de4a383f6085130720757b848f54e495
#
_cell.length_a   1.000
_cell.length_b   1.000
_cell.length_c   1.000
_cell.angle_alpha   90.00
_cell.angle_beta   90.00
_cell.angle_gamma   90.00
#
_symmetry.space_group_name_H-M   'P 1'
#
loop_
_entity.id
_entity.type
_entity.pdbx_description
1 polymer ?
#
loop_
_entity_poly.entity_id
_entity_poly.type
_entity_poly.pdbx_seq_one_letter_code
_entity_poly.pdbx_strand_id
1 'polypeptide(L)'
;NGVDSEPAARVERLRTYFSRLAGRDLLIDDAMRSSELEVSERNLSLAHMLRNYDIIQDEAHDAVSTYIEQCSIVVTVRDLAVMSATLANGGVQPVTGDKILDADVCRLTLSVMSSAGMYDGAGRWMAEVGIPAKSGVSGGLLGTLPGQLGVATFSPRLNKEGNSVRGVDAFKLLSKDMGLHLMSTDERYGVNPVRKVEQDAELTVIYLQGLINFNAAETILYELMESDFGEGTVVLELSHITGTNRMGRRMLKEGLRRIRESGFDIAIVDPDGELEDRTMSDGTEVPKGEPEDYTINGEPV
;
A
#
# COMPACT_ATOMS: atom_id res chain seq x y z
N ASN A 1 8.10 17.91 -18.43
CA ASN A 1 9.51 17.91 -18.82
C ASN A 1 10.07 19.32 -19.03
N GLY A 2 9.24 20.34 -19.30
CA GLY A 2 9.67 21.68 -19.72
C GLY A 2 10.01 21.70 -21.20
N VAL A 3 9.18 22.35 -21.97
CA VAL A 3 9.25 22.39 -23.46
C VAL A 3 10.57 23.04 -23.93
N ASP A 4 11.14 23.91 -23.11
CA ASP A 4 12.32 24.73 -23.48
C ASP A 4 13.66 24.15 -22.98
N SER A 5 13.69 22.90 -22.46
CA SER A 5 14.93 22.33 -21.93
C SER A 5 15.58 21.37 -22.95
N GLU A 6 16.91 21.42 -23.01
CA GLU A 6 17.71 20.47 -23.78
C GLU A 6 17.40 19.01 -23.38
N PRO A 7 17.42 18.02 -24.29
CA PRO A 7 17.08 16.64 -24.02
C PRO A 7 17.80 16.05 -22.79
N ALA A 8 19.11 16.28 -22.65
CA ALA A 8 19.89 15.80 -21.51
C ALA A 8 19.41 16.39 -20.17
N ALA A 9 18.99 17.65 -20.15
CA ALA A 9 18.45 18.29 -18.95
C ALA A 9 17.07 17.72 -18.58
N ARG A 10 16.27 17.31 -19.55
CA ARG A 10 15.00 16.63 -19.33
C ARG A 10 15.20 15.25 -18.69
N VAL A 11 16.13 14.47 -19.23
CA VAL A 11 16.48 13.14 -18.73
C VAL A 11 16.98 13.22 -17.30
N GLU A 12 17.90 14.14 -17.00
CA GLU A 12 18.42 14.30 -15.64
C GLU A 12 17.34 14.74 -14.65
N ARG A 13 16.42 15.60 -15.08
CA ARG A 13 15.24 15.98 -14.26
C ARG A 13 14.37 14.77 -13.94
N LEU A 14 14.08 13.93 -14.94
CA LEU A 14 13.31 12.69 -14.76
C LEU A 14 14.02 11.74 -13.81
N ARG A 15 15.31 11.47 -14.05
CA ARG A 15 16.12 10.60 -13.20
C ARG A 15 16.13 11.08 -11.74
N THR A 16 16.38 12.37 -11.53
CA THR A 16 16.35 12.99 -10.19
C THR A 16 14.99 12.86 -9.52
N TYR A 17 13.92 13.05 -10.29
CA TYR A 17 12.56 12.95 -9.77
C TYR A 17 12.22 11.53 -9.33
N PHE A 18 12.54 10.52 -10.16
CA PHE A 18 12.36 9.12 -9.81
C PHE A 18 13.27 8.72 -8.64
N SER A 19 14.48 9.25 -8.56
CA SER A 19 15.40 9.02 -7.43
C SER A 19 14.82 9.51 -6.11
N ARG A 20 14.19 10.70 -6.11
CA ARG A 20 13.48 11.21 -4.94
C ARG A 20 12.31 10.32 -4.55
N LEU A 21 11.53 9.85 -5.52
CA LEU A 21 10.42 8.93 -5.27
C LEU A 21 10.89 7.59 -4.70
N ALA A 22 12.05 7.09 -5.12
CA ALA A 22 12.65 5.87 -4.60
C ALA A 22 13.33 6.06 -3.24
N GLY A 23 13.68 7.30 -2.87
CA GLY A 23 14.49 7.63 -1.68
C GLY A 23 15.97 7.24 -1.82
N ARG A 24 16.45 7.05 -3.03
CA ARG A 24 17.87 6.78 -3.37
C ARG A 24 18.19 7.17 -4.80
N ASP A 25 19.46 7.34 -5.11
CA ASP A 25 19.88 7.58 -6.49
C ASP A 25 19.60 6.38 -7.39
N LEU A 26 18.99 6.66 -8.55
CA LEU A 26 18.72 5.71 -9.59
C LEU A 26 19.64 5.95 -10.79
N LEU A 27 19.98 4.88 -11.49
CA LEU A 27 20.85 4.91 -12.66
C LEU A 27 20.05 4.52 -13.90
N ILE A 28 20.53 4.95 -15.07
CA ILE A 28 20.04 4.52 -16.37
C ILE A 28 20.91 3.36 -16.84
N ASP A 29 20.27 2.32 -17.38
CA ASP A 29 20.95 1.21 -18.02
C ASP A 29 21.24 1.57 -19.49
N ASP A 30 22.50 1.85 -19.81
CA ASP A 30 22.92 2.23 -21.16
C ASP A 30 22.75 1.10 -22.19
N ALA A 31 22.89 -0.15 -21.77
CA ALA A 31 22.70 -1.29 -22.67
C ALA A 31 21.22 -1.47 -23.01
N MET A 32 20.33 -1.36 -22.01
CA MET A 32 18.89 -1.37 -22.23
C MET A 32 18.45 -0.21 -23.10
N ARG A 33 18.91 1.01 -22.78
CA ARG A 33 18.61 2.21 -23.58
C ARG A 33 18.98 2.02 -25.06
N SER A 34 20.18 1.54 -25.33
CA SER A 34 20.66 1.33 -26.70
C SER A 34 19.82 0.29 -27.43
N SER A 35 19.50 -0.82 -26.77
CA SER A 35 18.67 -1.88 -27.35
C SER A 35 17.24 -1.40 -27.66
N GLU A 36 16.64 -0.62 -26.77
CA GLU A 36 15.27 -0.09 -26.95
C GLU A 36 15.23 0.98 -28.08
N LEU A 37 16.30 1.77 -28.24
CA LEU A 37 16.42 2.74 -29.33
C LEU A 37 16.47 2.05 -30.70
N GLU A 38 17.17 0.92 -30.80
CA GLU A 38 17.29 0.15 -32.05
C GLU A 38 15.94 -0.39 -32.55
N VAL A 39 14.97 -0.63 -31.66
CA VAL A 39 13.65 -1.19 -31.98
C VAL A 39 12.51 -0.18 -31.82
N SER A 40 12.82 1.11 -31.84
CA SER A 40 11.87 2.18 -31.49
C SER A 40 10.93 2.63 -32.62
N GLU A 41 10.91 1.97 -33.77
CA GLU A 41 10.12 2.32 -34.97
C GLU A 41 8.63 2.60 -34.67
N ARG A 42 8.01 1.77 -33.83
CA ARG A 42 6.63 1.97 -33.43
C ARG A 42 6.45 3.26 -32.62
N ASN A 43 7.36 3.53 -31.69
CA ASN A 43 7.31 4.75 -30.87
C ASN A 43 7.53 6.00 -31.71
N LEU A 44 8.44 5.95 -32.71
CA LEU A 44 8.66 7.01 -33.66
C LEU A 44 7.41 7.29 -34.53
N SER A 45 6.77 6.23 -35.02
CA SER A 45 5.51 6.35 -35.74
C SER A 45 4.43 7.04 -34.94
N LEU A 46 4.28 6.68 -33.68
CA LEU A 46 3.35 7.34 -32.76
C LEU A 46 3.73 8.79 -32.47
N ALA A 47 5.01 9.09 -32.28
CA ALA A 47 5.49 10.44 -32.03
C ALA A 47 5.22 11.35 -33.24
N HIS A 48 5.47 10.88 -34.48
CA HIS A 48 5.14 11.61 -35.70
C HIS A 48 3.64 11.87 -35.86
N MET A 49 2.81 10.88 -35.49
CA MET A 49 1.35 11.04 -35.50
C MET A 49 0.91 12.10 -34.49
N LEU A 50 1.43 12.05 -33.26
CA LEU A 50 1.11 13.03 -32.22
C LEU A 50 1.55 14.45 -32.60
N ARG A 51 2.70 14.60 -33.29
CA ARG A 51 3.12 15.87 -33.85
C ARG A 51 2.17 16.38 -34.94
N ASN A 52 1.71 15.48 -35.80
CA ASN A 52 0.77 15.86 -36.89
C ASN A 52 -0.56 16.39 -36.33
N TYR A 53 -0.93 16.02 -35.10
CA TYR A 53 -2.12 16.52 -34.39
C TYR A 53 -1.81 17.63 -33.38
N ASP A 54 -0.63 18.24 -33.43
CA ASP A 54 -0.17 19.28 -32.50
C ASP A 54 -0.24 18.90 -31.00
N ILE A 55 -0.25 17.60 -30.69
CA ILE A 55 -0.29 17.09 -29.31
C ILE A 55 1.09 17.23 -28.67
N ILE A 56 2.17 16.97 -29.40
CA ILE A 56 3.55 17.21 -28.96
C ILE A 56 4.24 18.15 -29.96
N GLN A 57 5.09 19.03 -29.41
CA GLN A 57 5.83 20.01 -30.22
C GLN A 57 7.31 19.65 -30.38
N ASP A 58 7.82 18.74 -29.54
CA ASP A 58 9.19 18.24 -29.63
C ASP A 58 9.45 17.53 -30.97
N GLU A 59 10.70 17.51 -31.39
CA GLU A 59 11.11 16.62 -32.47
C GLU A 59 10.83 15.16 -32.10
N ALA A 60 10.32 14.36 -33.05
CA ALA A 60 9.85 13.01 -32.77
C ALA A 60 10.96 12.13 -32.18
N HIS A 61 12.18 12.25 -32.71
CA HIS A 61 13.35 11.51 -32.19
C HIS A 61 13.72 11.93 -30.77
N ASP A 62 13.69 13.21 -30.44
CA ASP A 62 14.01 13.72 -29.11
C ASP A 62 12.97 13.27 -28.06
N ALA A 63 11.69 13.31 -28.46
CA ALA A 63 10.60 12.83 -27.62
C ALA A 63 10.73 11.33 -27.33
N VAL A 64 11.02 10.52 -28.34
CA VAL A 64 11.19 9.06 -28.21
C VAL A 64 12.46 8.74 -27.42
N SER A 65 13.58 9.41 -27.68
CA SER A 65 14.83 9.22 -26.92
C SER A 65 14.62 9.51 -25.42
N THR A 66 14.02 10.65 -25.09
CA THR A 66 13.70 11.01 -23.70
C THR A 66 12.81 9.96 -23.03
N TYR A 67 11.81 9.45 -23.76
CA TYR A 67 10.93 8.40 -23.25
C TYR A 67 11.67 7.09 -22.98
N ILE A 68 12.54 6.65 -23.90
CA ILE A 68 13.32 5.41 -23.76
C ILE A 68 14.31 5.52 -22.59
N GLU A 69 14.97 6.67 -22.44
CA GLU A 69 15.86 6.89 -21.29
C GLU A 69 15.12 6.80 -19.95
N GLN A 70 13.91 7.36 -19.87
CA GLN A 70 13.05 7.18 -18.70
C GLN A 70 12.72 5.70 -18.45
N CYS A 71 12.40 4.94 -19.51
CA CYS A 71 12.09 3.51 -19.40
C CYS A 71 13.31 2.64 -19.04
N SER A 72 14.52 3.17 -19.22
CA SER A 72 15.78 2.49 -18.91
C SER A 72 16.31 2.79 -17.50
N ILE A 73 15.57 3.53 -16.68
CA ILE A 73 15.92 3.74 -15.27
C ILE A 73 15.77 2.43 -14.51
N VAL A 74 16.85 2.01 -13.85
CA VAL A 74 16.91 0.74 -13.10
C VAL A 74 16.28 0.90 -11.73
N VAL A 75 15.29 0.07 -11.45
CA VAL A 75 14.58 0.03 -10.17
C VAL A 75 14.49 -1.39 -9.62
N THR A 76 14.44 -1.50 -8.31
CA THR A 76 14.10 -2.74 -7.62
C THR A 76 12.59 -2.81 -7.34
N VAL A 77 12.08 -3.97 -6.97
CA VAL A 77 10.69 -4.11 -6.53
C VAL A 77 10.40 -3.27 -5.28
N ARG A 78 11.42 -3.08 -4.42
CA ARG A 78 11.31 -2.20 -3.24
C ARG A 78 11.14 -0.74 -3.65
N ASP A 79 11.90 -0.26 -4.62
CA ASP A 79 11.77 1.11 -5.13
C ASP A 79 10.35 1.35 -5.67
N LEU A 80 9.83 0.39 -6.46
CA LEU A 80 8.46 0.47 -6.97
C LEU A 80 7.41 0.49 -5.84
N ALA A 81 7.62 -0.29 -4.79
CA ALA A 81 6.72 -0.29 -3.63
C ALA A 81 6.76 1.05 -2.88
N VAL A 82 7.95 1.64 -2.68
CA VAL A 82 8.11 2.96 -2.04
C VAL A 82 7.50 4.07 -2.91
N MET A 83 7.70 4.04 -4.23
CA MET A 83 7.06 4.98 -5.16
C MET A 83 5.53 4.87 -5.10
N SER A 84 5.01 3.64 -5.06
CA SER A 84 3.58 3.38 -4.91
C SER A 84 3.05 3.88 -3.56
N ALA A 85 3.78 3.65 -2.47
CA ALA A 85 3.43 4.14 -1.14
C ALA A 85 3.49 5.68 -1.06
N THR A 86 4.38 6.34 -1.80
CA THR A 86 4.39 7.81 -1.93
C THR A 86 3.09 8.33 -2.55
N LEU A 87 2.57 7.66 -3.57
CA LEU A 87 1.26 7.99 -4.15
C LEU A 87 0.12 7.75 -3.15
N ALA A 88 0.18 6.63 -2.41
CA ALA A 88 -0.80 6.32 -1.38
C ALA A 88 -0.81 7.36 -0.25
N ASN A 89 0.36 7.88 0.11
CA ASN A 89 0.57 8.86 1.17
C ASN A 89 0.43 10.32 0.68
N GLY A 90 -0.39 10.55 -0.35
CA GLY A 90 -0.68 11.89 -0.86
C GLY A 90 0.55 12.66 -1.34
N GLY A 91 1.61 11.96 -1.75
CA GLY A 91 2.84 12.50 -2.30
C GLY A 91 3.97 12.75 -1.30
N VAL A 92 3.80 12.34 -0.05
CA VAL A 92 4.87 12.32 0.95
C VAL A 92 5.58 10.96 0.90
N GLN A 93 6.88 10.97 0.65
CA GLN A 93 7.70 9.76 0.57
C GLN A 93 7.86 9.14 1.97
N PRO A 94 7.44 7.88 2.16
CA PRO A 94 7.29 7.33 3.52
C PRO A 94 8.60 7.03 4.24
N VAL A 95 9.73 6.94 3.53
CA VAL A 95 11.04 6.65 4.14
C VAL A 95 11.80 7.93 4.48
N THR A 96 11.74 8.94 3.61
CA THR A 96 12.47 10.21 3.79
C THR A 96 11.63 11.30 4.47
N GLY A 97 10.30 11.20 4.42
CA GLY A 97 9.38 12.23 4.87
C GLY A 97 9.23 13.41 3.92
N ASP A 98 9.92 13.40 2.77
CA ASP A 98 9.88 14.50 1.82
C ASP A 98 8.55 14.59 1.08
N LYS A 99 8.00 15.77 0.97
CA LYS A 99 6.90 16.08 0.06
C LYS A 99 7.43 16.14 -1.38
N ILE A 100 7.08 15.17 -2.21
CA ILE A 100 7.58 15.05 -3.59
C ILE A 100 6.50 15.39 -4.61
N LEU A 101 5.26 15.01 -4.37
CA LEU A 101 4.11 15.22 -5.23
C LEU A 101 3.03 16.01 -4.50
N ASP A 102 2.27 16.81 -5.24
CA ASP A 102 1.03 17.38 -4.71
C ASP A 102 -0.07 16.32 -4.64
N ALA A 103 -0.95 16.45 -3.65
CA ALA A 103 -2.05 15.51 -3.46
C ALA A 103 -2.98 15.41 -4.70
N ASP A 104 -3.20 16.53 -5.38
CA ASP A 104 -3.99 16.55 -6.62
C ASP A 104 -3.31 15.78 -7.75
N VAL A 105 -1.98 15.85 -7.85
CA VAL A 105 -1.21 15.05 -8.83
C VAL A 105 -1.33 13.56 -8.50
N CYS A 106 -1.24 13.19 -7.21
CA CYS A 106 -1.46 11.80 -6.79
C CYS A 106 -2.85 11.31 -7.17
N ARG A 107 -3.89 12.10 -6.86
CA ARG A 107 -5.29 11.79 -7.17
C ARG A 107 -5.50 11.59 -8.68
N LEU A 108 -4.99 12.49 -9.51
CA LEU A 108 -5.09 12.39 -10.97
C LEU A 108 -4.33 11.18 -11.51
N THR A 109 -3.11 10.92 -11.00
CA THR A 109 -2.31 9.75 -11.37
C THR A 109 -3.04 8.45 -11.06
N LEU A 110 -3.59 8.32 -9.85
CA LEU A 110 -4.35 7.13 -9.45
C LEU A 110 -5.63 6.95 -10.27
N SER A 111 -6.30 8.04 -10.64
CA SER A 111 -7.47 8.00 -11.52
C SER A 111 -7.12 7.46 -12.91
N VAL A 112 -5.99 7.90 -13.48
CA VAL A 112 -5.50 7.39 -14.78
C VAL A 112 -5.04 5.93 -14.65
N MET A 113 -4.35 5.56 -13.55
CA MET A 113 -3.97 4.17 -13.30
C MET A 113 -5.17 3.24 -13.21
N SER A 114 -6.27 3.68 -12.60
CA SER A 114 -7.51 2.90 -12.50
C SER A 114 -8.11 2.57 -13.86
N SER A 115 -8.03 3.48 -14.83
CA SER A 115 -8.68 3.34 -16.15
C SER A 115 -7.77 2.76 -17.23
N ALA A 116 -6.46 2.97 -17.14
CA ALA A 116 -5.51 2.64 -18.21
C ALA A 116 -4.22 1.94 -17.74
N GLY A 117 -4.01 1.75 -16.44
CA GLY A 117 -2.73 1.26 -15.91
C GLY A 117 -2.42 -0.20 -16.23
N MET A 118 -3.44 -1.01 -16.52
CA MET A 118 -3.35 -2.43 -16.81
C MET A 118 -3.62 -2.77 -18.30
N TYR A 119 -3.32 -1.83 -19.21
CA TYR A 119 -3.56 -1.95 -20.64
C TYR A 119 -5.04 -2.30 -20.92
N ASP A 120 -5.31 -3.18 -21.90
CA ASP A 120 -6.67 -3.60 -22.27
C ASP A 120 -7.38 -4.38 -21.14
N GLY A 121 -6.62 -4.81 -20.11
CA GLY A 121 -7.13 -5.49 -18.93
C GLY A 121 -7.62 -4.57 -17.80
N ALA A 122 -7.52 -3.23 -17.94
CA ALA A 122 -7.77 -2.30 -16.83
C ALA A 122 -9.18 -2.41 -16.24
N GLY A 123 -10.21 -2.53 -17.06
CA GLY A 123 -11.60 -2.70 -16.59
C GLY A 123 -11.81 -3.98 -15.80
N ARG A 124 -11.27 -5.10 -16.29
CA ARG A 124 -11.31 -6.39 -15.58
C ARG A 124 -10.53 -6.34 -14.28
N TRP A 125 -9.36 -5.72 -14.31
CA TRP A 125 -8.53 -5.52 -13.12
C TRP A 125 -9.28 -4.75 -12.02
N MET A 126 -9.94 -3.65 -12.37
CA MET A 126 -10.71 -2.87 -11.40
C MET A 126 -11.92 -3.65 -10.86
N ALA A 127 -12.51 -4.55 -11.64
CA ALA A 127 -13.60 -5.41 -11.16
C ALA A 127 -13.13 -6.56 -10.25
N GLU A 128 -11.94 -7.13 -10.51
CA GLU A 128 -11.44 -8.32 -9.81
C GLU A 128 -10.49 -7.98 -8.65
N VAL A 129 -9.73 -6.90 -8.75
CA VAL A 129 -8.70 -6.50 -7.78
C VAL A 129 -9.04 -5.18 -7.09
N GLY A 130 -9.56 -4.20 -7.84
CA GLY A 130 -10.03 -2.94 -7.31
C GLY A 130 -8.95 -2.01 -6.73
N ILE A 131 -7.69 -2.22 -7.07
CA ILE A 131 -6.55 -1.39 -6.64
C ILE A 131 -6.01 -0.66 -7.87
N PRO A 132 -5.95 0.69 -7.88
CA PRO A 132 -5.26 1.43 -8.93
C PRO A 132 -3.84 0.89 -9.13
N ALA A 133 -3.50 0.47 -10.36
CA ALA A 133 -2.24 -0.22 -10.61
C ALA A 133 -1.61 0.19 -11.93
N LYS A 134 -0.29 -0.02 -12.06
CA LYS A 134 0.44 0.14 -13.32
C LYS A 134 1.33 -1.06 -13.57
N SER A 135 1.15 -1.65 -14.74
CA SER A 135 1.95 -2.76 -15.23
C SER A 135 3.03 -2.28 -16.21
N GLY A 136 4.17 -2.95 -16.20
CA GLY A 136 5.27 -2.77 -17.13
C GLY A 136 5.63 -4.06 -17.85
N VAL A 137 6.05 -3.95 -19.11
CA VAL A 137 6.44 -5.12 -19.94
C VAL A 137 7.71 -5.82 -19.45
N SER A 138 8.47 -5.22 -18.53
CA SER A 138 9.56 -5.87 -17.82
C SER A 138 9.07 -6.94 -16.83
N GLY A 139 7.76 -6.96 -16.50
CA GLY A 139 7.16 -7.83 -15.50
C GLY A 139 6.97 -7.16 -14.14
N GLY A 140 7.28 -5.87 -14.03
CA GLY A 140 6.96 -5.04 -12.86
C GLY A 140 5.47 -4.72 -12.82
N LEU A 141 4.90 -4.75 -11.64
CA LEU A 141 3.53 -4.35 -11.37
C LEU A 141 3.48 -3.67 -10.02
N LEU A 142 3.02 -2.44 -9.99
CA LEU A 142 2.77 -1.70 -8.75
C LEU A 142 1.28 -1.38 -8.61
N GLY A 143 0.80 -1.35 -7.40
CA GLY A 143 -0.57 -0.98 -7.06
C GLY A 143 -0.61 -0.10 -5.83
N THR A 144 -1.51 0.85 -5.83
CA THR A 144 -1.61 1.88 -4.79
C THR A 144 -3.02 1.90 -4.22
N LEU A 145 -3.16 1.66 -2.94
CA LEU A 145 -4.41 1.88 -2.23
C LEU A 145 -4.30 3.22 -1.48
N PRO A 146 -5.09 4.25 -1.91
CA PRO A 146 -4.98 5.60 -1.34
C PRO A 146 -5.16 5.63 0.17
N GLY A 147 -4.29 6.35 0.87
CA GLY A 147 -4.34 6.50 2.32
C GLY A 147 -3.93 5.25 3.11
N GLN A 148 -3.50 4.17 2.45
CA GLN A 148 -3.27 2.89 3.11
C GLN A 148 -1.92 2.26 2.78
N LEU A 149 -1.69 1.84 1.53
CA LEU A 149 -0.46 1.14 1.19
C LEU A 149 -0.08 1.23 -0.29
N GLY A 150 1.21 0.99 -0.56
CA GLY A 150 1.75 0.71 -1.87
C GLY A 150 2.31 -0.70 -1.94
N VAL A 151 1.99 -1.41 -3.02
CA VAL A 151 2.44 -2.78 -3.26
C VAL A 151 3.17 -2.85 -4.59
N ALA A 152 4.22 -3.65 -4.67
CA ALA A 152 4.87 -3.97 -5.92
C ALA A 152 5.25 -5.44 -6.02
N THR A 153 5.20 -5.96 -7.24
CA THR A 153 5.67 -7.30 -7.58
C THR A 153 6.55 -7.26 -8.82
N PHE A 154 7.42 -8.23 -8.96
CA PHE A 154 8.22 -8.43 -10.17
C PHE A 154 8.19 -9.89 -10.58
N SER A 155 7.68 -10.16 -11.79
CA SER A 155 7.72 -11.48 -12.40
C SER A 155 7.62 -11.34 -13.92
N PRO A 156 8.66 -11.72 -14.68
CA PRO A 156 8.82 -11.34 -16.09
C PRO A 156 7.90 -12.09 -17.08
N ARG A 157 7.18 -13.15 -16.71
CA ARG A 157 6.23 -13.81 -17.61
C ARG A 157 4.95 -12.99 -17.71
N LEU A 158 4.60 -12.61 -18.94
CA LEU A 158 3.44 -11.77 -19.23
C LEU A 158 2.29 -12.60 -19.81
N ASN A 159 1.07 -12.14 -19.55
CA ASN A 159 -0.13 -12.60 -20.24
C ASN A 159 -0.29 -11.91 -21.62
N LYS A 160 -1.36 -12.23 -22.33
CA LYS A 160 -1.63 -11.65 -23.67
C LYS A 160 -1.87 -10.14 -23.65
N GLU A 161 -2.30 -9.59 -22.54
CA GLU A 161 -2.48 -8.14 -22.34
C GLU A 161 -1.18 -7.41 -21.99
N GLY A 162 -0.07 -8.13 -21.73
CA GLY A 162 1.23 -7.55 -21.36
C GLY A 162 1.43 -7.36 -19.86
N ASN A 163 0.57 -7.96 -19.03
CA ASN A 163 0.66 -7.89 -17.56
C ASN A 163 1.38 -9.11 -16.99
N SER A 164 2.12 -8.93 -15.89
CA SER A 164 2.76 -10.03 -15.15
C SER A 164 1.73 -11.05 -14.68
N VAL A 165 1.82 -12.31 -15.12
CA VAL A 165 0.88 -13.38 -14.74
C VAL A 165 0.84 -13.56 -13.23
N ARG A 166 2.01 -13.82 -12.61
CA ARG A 166 2.10 -14.07 -11.17
C ARG A 166 1.82 -12.80 -10.36
N GLY A 167 2.17 -11.63 -10.90
CA GLY A 167 1.84 -10.34 -10.27
C GLY A 167 0.33 -10.16 -10.17
N VAL A 168 -0.41 -10.42 -11.24
CA VAL A 168 -1.88 -10.37 -11.27
C VAL A 168 -2.48 -11.34 -10.24
N ASP A 169 -2.00 -12.59 -10.21
CA ASP A 169 -2.51 -13.59 -9.27
C ASP A 169 -2.22 -13.20 -7.80
N ALA A 170 -1.03 -12.67 -7.52
CA ALA A 170 -0.67 -12.17 -6.19
C ALA A 170 -1.59 -11.03 -5.75
N PHE A 171 -1.84 -10.05 -6.62
CA PHE A 171 -2.74 -8.95 -6.30
C PHE A 171 -4.20 -9.38 -6.09
N LYS A 172 -4.70 -10.37 -6.86
CA LYS A 172 -6.02 -10.96 -6.64
C LYS A 172 -6.14 -11.58 -5.26
N LEU A 173 -5.12 -12.34 -4.84
CA LEU A 173 -5.08 -12.94 -3.50
C LEU A 173 -5.03 -11.88 -2.42
N LEU A 174 -4.14 -10.89 -2.55
CA LEU A 174 -4.04 -9.78 -1.58
C LEU A 174 -5.36 -9.01 -1.46
N SER A 175 -5.96 -8.63 -2.59
CA SER A 175 -7.25 -7.92 -2.59
C SER A 175 -8.34 -8.72 -1.89
N LYS A 176 -8.46 -10.02 -2.23
CA LYS A 176 -9.48 -10.90 -1.65
C LYS A 176 -9.25 -11.19 -0.17
N ASP A 177 -8.01 -11.57 0.20
CA ASP A 177 -7.73 -12.05 1.56
C ASP A 177 -7.63 -10.92 2.58
N MET A 178 -7.23 -9.72 2.13
CA MET A 178 -7.07 -8.54 2.98
C MET A 178 -8.22 -7.51 2.84
N GLY A 179 -9.15 -7.71 1.89
CA GLY A 179 -10.24 -6.77 1.66
C GLY A 179 -9.80 -5.44 1.03
N LEU A 180 -8.77 -5.45 0.18
CA LEU A 180 -8.15 -4.22 -0.35
C LEU A 180 -8.84 -3.65 -1.60
N HIS A 181 -10.07 -4.03 -1.88
CA HIS A 181 -10.80 -3.55 -3.05
C HIS A 181 -11.44 -2.18 -2.76
N LEU A 182 -11.12 -1.14 -3.56
CA LEU A 182 -11.65 0.22 -3.37
C LEU A 182 -13.17 0.32 -3.32
N MET A 183 -13.87 -0.60 -4.00
CA MET A 183 -15.34 -0.65 -4.04
C MET A 183 -15.90 -1.69 -3.08
N SER A 184 -15.11 -2.15 -2.09
CA SER A 184 -15.66 -3.05 -1.06
C SER A 184 -16.73 -2.32 -0.26
N THR A 185 -17.89 -2.97 -0.10
CA THR A 185 -19.04 -2.43 0.65
C THR A 185 -19.24 -3.15 1.98
N ASP A 186 -18.41 -4.16 2.25
CA ASP A 186 -18.53 -5.01 3.44
C ASP A 186 -18.09 -4.29 4.72
N GLU A 187 -17.54 -3.08 4.58
CA GLU A 187 -17.00 -2.28 5.66
C GLU A 187 -17.84 -1.03 5.89
N ARG A 188 -18.23 -0.81 7.13
CA ARG A 188 -18.77 0.48 7.55
C ARG A 188 -17.58 1.46 7.64
N TYR A 189 -17.28 2.11 6.51
CA TYR A 189 -16.26 3.16 6.47
C TYR A 189 -16.58 4.25 7.50
N GLY A 190 -15.58 4.61 8.30
CA GLY A 190 -15.64 5.76 9.20
C GLY A 190 -15.92 5.48 10.66
N VAL A 191 -15.99 4.23 11.09
CA VAL A 191 -16.00 3.90 12.52
C VAL A 191 -14.56 3.66 12.97
N ASN A 192 -14.06 4.49 13.88
CA ASN A 192 -12.77 4.21 14.52
C ASN A 192 -12.87 2.86 15.26
N PRO A 193 -12.04 1.86 14.93
CA PRO A 193 -12.10 0.56 15.60
C PRO A 193 -11.72 0.61 17.08
N VAL A 194 -10.96 1.63 17.49
CA VAL A 194 -10.71 1.93 18.91
C VAL A 194 -11.77 2.92 19.38
N ARG A 195 -12.69 2.45 20.21
CA ARG A 195 -13.78 3.23 20.77
C ARG A 195 -13.30 4.19 21.85
N LYS A 196 -12.49 3.69 22.77
CA LYS A 196 -11.82 4.43 23.83
C LYS A 196 -10.62 3.67 24.36
N VAL A 197 -9.72 4.36 25.02
CA VAL A 197 -8.65 3.80 25.81
C VAL A 197 -8.81 4.33 27.23
N GLU A 198 -8.80 3.44 28.23
CA GLU A 198 -8.77 3.80 29.63
C GLU A 198 -7.52 3.21 30.25
N GLN A 199 -6.88 3.97 31.13
CA GLN A 199 -5.62 3.58 31.74
C GLN A 199 -5.55 4.06 33.18
N ASP A 200 -5.00 3.21 34.03
CA ASP A 200 -4.54 3.57 35.36
C ASP A 200 -3.08 3.08 35.57
N ALA A 201 -2.63 2.97 36.82
CA ALA A 201 -1.24 2.60 37.11
C ALA A 201 -0.88 1.13 36.78
N GLU A 202 -1.85 0.23 36.73
CA GLU A 202 -1.64 -1.22 36.60
C GLU A 202 -2.37 -1.85 35.41
N LEU A 203 -3.28 -1.11 34.78
CA LEU A 203 -4.17 -1.63 33.75
C LEU A 203 -4.37 -0.60 32.61
N THR A 204 -4.25 -1.08 31.40
CA THR A 204 -4.69 -0.34 30.19
C THR A 204 -5.75 -1.15 29.48
N VAL A 205 -6.95 -0.59 29.31
CA VAL A 205 -8.06 -1.22 28.59
C VAL A 205 -8.33 -0.50 27.30
N ILE A 206 -8.31 -1.24 26.21
CA ILE A 206 -8.56 -0.74 24.85
C ILE A 206 -9.88 -1.35 24.38
N TYR A 207 -10.91 -0.52 24.30
CA TYR A 207 -12.24 -0.92 23.89
C TYR A 207 -12.36 -0.87 22.38
N LEU A 208 -12.61 -2.02 21.75
CA LEU A 208 -12.75 -2.15 20.32
C LEU A 208 -14.22 -2.15 19.89
N GLN A 209 -14.48 -1.78 18.64
CA GLN A 209 -15.82 -1.78 18.06
C GLN A 209 -15.82 -2.07 16.56
N GLY A 210 -16.97 -2.54 16.06
CA GLY A 210 -17.19 -2.78 14.64
C GLY A 210 -16.53 -4.04 14.11
N LEU A 211 -16.41 -4.17 12.81
CA LEU A 211 -15.76 -5.32 12.16
C LEU A 211 -14.24 -5.18 12.20
N ILE A 212 -13.56 -6.16 12.76
CA ILE A 212 -12.10 -6.20 12.79
C ILE A 212 -11.58 -6.92 11.55
N ASN A 213 -11.33 -6.14 10.52
CA ASN A 213 -10.71 -6.55 9.28
C ASN A 213 -9.23 -6.08 9.23
N PHE A 214 -8.59 -6.11 8.05
CA PHE A 214 -7.22 -5.65 7.89
C PHE A 214 -7.04 -4.18 8.29
N ASN A 215 -7.92 -3.29 7.80
CA ASN A 215 -7.82 -1.84 8.06
C ASN A 215 -8.04 -1.50 9.53
N ALA A 216 -9.06 -2.11 10.14
CA ALA A 216 -9.33 -1.94 11.56
C ALA A 216 -8.14 -2.43 12.41
N ALA A 217 -7.61 -3.61 12.09
CA ALA A 217 -6.46 -4.15 12.80
C ALA A 217 -5.19 -3.28 12.62
N GLU A 218 -4.96 -2.70 11.44
CA GLU A 218 -3.86 -1.76 11.21
C GLU A 218 -3.99 -0.52 12.10
N THR A 219 -5.19 0.09 12.16
CA THR A 219 -5.47 1.24 13.03
C THR A 219 -5.27 0.88 14.50
N ILE A 220 -5.78 -0.27 14.94
CA ILE A 220 -5.60 -0.74 16.31
C ILE A 220 -4.11 -0.93 16.62
N LEU A 221 -3.36 -1.59 15.73
CA LEU A 221 -1.92 -1.81 15.92
C LEU A 221 -1.14 -0.50 15.98
N TYR A 222 -1.51 0.47 15.15
CA TYR A 222 -0.88 1.80 15.18
C TYR A 222 -1.12 2.48 16.53
N GLU A 223 -2.35 2.50 17.02
CA GLU A 223 -2.70 3.05 18.35
C GLU A 223 -1.96 2.31 19.48
N LEU A 224 -1.88 0.99 19.39
CA LEU A 224 -1.12 0.17 20.35
C LEU A 224 0.38 0.49 20.37
N MET A 225 0.96 0.82 19.22
CA MET A 225 2.39 1.17 19.12
C MET A 225 2.72 2.58 19.60
N GLU A 226 1.79 3.51 19.48
CA GLU A 226 1.95 4.90 19.92
C GLU A 226 1.54 5.10 21.39
N SER A 227 0.85 4.12 22.00
CA SER A 227 0.38 4.19 23.37
C SER A 227 1.52 3.92 24.35
N ASP A 228 1.59 4.73 25.42
CA ASP A 228 2.41 4.44 26.57
C ASP A 228 1.56 3.64 27.59
N PHE A 229 1.80 2.35 27.69
CA PHE A 229 1.00 1.46 28.52
C PHE A 229 1.34 1.51 30.04
N GLY A 230 2.30 2.35 30.44
CA GLY A 230 2.77 2.38 31.83
C GLY A 230 3.44 1.06 32.24
N GLU A 231 3.12 0.59 33.44
CA GLU A 231 3.53 -0.72 33.94
C GLU A 231 2.25 -1.53 34.25
N GLY A 232 2.04 -2.69 33.62
CA GLY A 232 0.87 -3.51 33.97
C GLY A 232 0.32 -4.38 32.83
N THR A 233 -0.98 -4.66 32.92
CA THR A 233 -1.70 -5.52 31.97
C THR A 233 -2.39 -4.69 30.87
N VAL A 234 -2.27 -5.13 29.64
CA VAL A 234 -3.01 -4.58 28.49
C VAL A 234 -4.17 -5.50 28.14
N VAL A 235 -5.38 -4.98 28.24
CA VAL A 235 -6.63 -5.73 27.96
C VAL A 235 -7.28 -5.18 26.70
N LEU A 236 -7.60 -6.06 25.74
CA LEU A 236 -8.50 -5.74 24.65
C LEU A 236 -9.92 -6.16 24.99
N GLU A 237 -10.82 -5.20 25.02
CA GLU A 237 -12.24 -5.40 25.27
C GLU A 237 -12.99 -5.48 23.93
N LEU A 238 -13.70 -6.60 23.68
CA LEU A 238 -14.27 -6.97 22.38
C LEU A 238 -15.82 -7.02 22.38
N SER A 239 -16.51 -6.61 23.43
CA SER A 239 -17.99 -6.69 23.52
C SER A 239 -18.72 -5.88 22.44
N HIS A 240 -18.06 -4.93 21.81
CA HIS A 240 -18.67 -4.06 20.82
C HIS A 240 -18.21 -4.33 19.40
N ILE A 241 -17.40 -5.36 19.17
CA ILE A 241 -17.07 -5.78 17.82
C ILE A 241 -18.26 -6.53 17.22
N THR A 242 -18.39 -6.44 15.89
CA THR A 242 -19.47 -7.12 15.14
C THR A 242 -18.98 -8.35 14.40
N GLY A 243 -17.73 -8.72 14.61
CA GLY A 243 -17.07 -9.86 14.03
C GLY A 243 -15.61 -9.62 13.71
N THR A 244 -14.93 -10.68 13.28
CA THR A 244 -13.53 -10.61 12.86
C THR A 244 -13.34 -11.37 11.55
N ASN A 245 -12.55 -10.85 10.60
CA ASN A 245 -12.11 -11.66 9.48
C ASN A 245 -10.76 -12.34 9.77
N ARG A 246 -10.36 -13.28 8.91
CA ARG A 246 -9.14 -14.06 9.09
C ARG A 246 -7.89 -13.18 9.26
N MET A 247 -7.77 -12.10 8.46
CA MET A 247 -6.61 -11.23 8.49
C MET A 247 -6.61 -10.35 9.73
N GLY A 248 -7.75 -9.75 10.08
CA GLY A 248 -7.91 -8.96 11.30
C GLY A 248 -7.54 -9.76 12.56
N ARG A 249 -8.08 -10.99 12.69
CA ARG A 249 -7.71 -11.90 13.80
C ARG A 249 -6.21 -12.15 13.88
N ARG A 250 -5.58 -12.45 12.73
CA ARG A 250 -4.14 -12.72 12.69
C ARG A 250 -3.32 -11.51 13.13
N MET A 251 -3.70 -10.31 12.66
CA MET A 251 -3.01 -9.08 13.00
C MET A 251 -3.18 -8.70 14.46
N LEU A 252 -4.39 -8.81 15.04
CA LEU A 252 -4.62 -8.57 16.46
C LEU A 252 -3.75 -9.50 17.33
N LYS A 253 -3.76 -10.79 17.03
CA LYS A 253 -2.94 -11.77 17.77
C LYS A 253 -1.44 -11.46 17.67
N GLU A 254 -0.97 -11.05 16.52
CA GLU A 254 0.43 -10.65 16.33
C GLU A 254 0.77 -9.37 17.10
N GLY A 255 -0.15 -8.40 17.15
CA GLY A 255 0.00 -7.20 17.96
C GLY A 255 0.11 -7.52 19.47
N LEU A 256 -0.80 -8.34 19.97
CA LEU A 256 -0.78 -8.80 21.36
C LEU A 256 0.52 -9.56 21.70
N ARG A 257 0.99 -10.42 20.78
CA ARG A 257 2.26 -11.12 20.95
C ARG A 257 3.42 -10.14 21.11
N ARG A 258 3.48 -9.08 20.32
CA ARG A 258 4.53 -8.07 20.39
C ARG A 258 4.48 -7.26 21.69
N ILE A 259 3.28 -6.89 22.14
CA ILE A 259 3.09 -6.22 23.44
C ILE A 259 3.65 -7.10 24.57
N ARG A 260 3.32 -8.39 24.54
CA ARG A 260 3.86 -9.34 25.53
C ARG A 260 5.39 -9.48 25.46
N GLU A 261 5.96 -9.52 24.25
CA GLU A 261 7.42 -9.54 24.07
C GLU A 261 8.10 -8.27 24.58
N SER A 262 7.39 -7.16 24.61
CA SER A 262 7.85 -5.90 25.20
C SER A 262 7.76 -5.88 26.74
N GLY A 263 7.27 -6.97 27.36
CA GLY A 263 7.27 -7.17 28.81
C GLY A 263 5.96 -6.87 29.51
N PHE A 264 4.87 -6.64 28.77
CA PHE A 264 3.54 -6.41 29.33
C PHE A 264 2.75 -7.73 29.43
N ASP A 265 1.95 -7.86 30.46
CA ASP A 265 0.91 -8.88 30.50
C ASP A 265 -0.23 -8.50 29.55
N ILE A 266 -0.82 -9.49 28.91
CA ILE A 266 -1.90 -9.27 27.93
C ILE A 266 -3.12 -10.13 28.29
N ALA A 267 -4.32 -9.62 28.03
CA ALA A 267 -5.55 -10.40 28.09
C ALA A 267 -6.59 -9.89 27.10
N ILE A 268 -7.63 -10.68 26.89
CA ILE A 268 -8.83 -10.27 26.16
C ILE A 268 -10.07 -10.50 27.00
N VAL A 269 -11.01 -9.57 26.91
CA VAL A 269 -12.38 -9.71 27.36
C VAL A 269 -13.25 -9.88 26.12
N ASP A 270 -13.74 -11.09 25.89
CA ASP A 270 -14.48 -11.49 24.71
C ASP A 270 -15.70 -12.33 25.13
N PRO A 271 -16.75 -11.65 25.61
CA PRO A 271 -17.94 -12.35 26.13
C PRO A 271 -18.69 -13.11 25.04
N ASP A 272 -18.72 -12.59 23.83
CA ASP A 272 -19.45 -13.17 22.70
C ASP A 272 -18.64 -14.22 21.92
N GLY A 273 -17.35 -14.38 22.22
CA GLY A 273 -16.48 -15.38 21.59
C GLY A 273 -16.11 -15.07 20.13
N GLU A 274 -16.05 -13.82 19.77
CA GLU A 274 -15.76 -13.36 18.42
C GLU A 274 -14.33 -13.68 17.96
N LEU A 275 -13.40 -13.85 18.91
CA LEU A 275 -12.05 -14.33 18.66
C LEU A 275 -11.98 -15.85 18.88
N GLU A 276 -12.58 -16.63 17.96
CA GLU A 276 -12.72 -18.10 18.03
C GLU A 276 -11.40 -18.84 18.35
N ASP A 277 -10.28 -18.40 17.75
CA ASP A 277 -8.95 -18.98 17.95
C ASP A 277 -8.00 -17.93 18.55
N ARG A 278 -7.61 -18.14 19.80
CA ARG A 278 -6.72 -17.27 20.56
C ARG A 278 -5.25 -17.64 20.47
N THR A 279 -4.90 -18.68 19.70
CA THR A 279 -3.52 -19.13 19.55
C THR A 279 -2.71 -18.13 18.75
N MET A 280 -1.65 -17.59 19.32
CA MET A 280 -0.71 -16.68 18.68
C MET A 280 0.29 -17.44 17.78
N SER A 281 1.08 -16.69 17.00
CA SER A 281 2.02 -17.29 16.04
C SER A 281 3.14 -18.11 16.67
N ASP A 282 3.42 -17.92 17.97
CA ASP A 282 4.39 -18.69 18.78
C ASP A 282 3.79 -19.93 19.46
N GLY A 283 2.52 -20.22 19.21
CA GLY A 283 1.81 -21.36 19.76
C GLY A 283 1.26 -21.15 21.17
N THR A 284 1.42 -20.00 21.78
CA THR A 284 0.82 -19.67 23.07
C THR A 284 -0.57 -19.07 22.88
N GLU A 285 -1.45 -19.19 23.87
CA GLU A 285 -2.77 -18.58 23.84
C GLU A 285 -2.77 -17.20 24.49
N VAL A 286 -3.60 -16.29 23.98
CA VAL A 286 -3.95 -15.04 24.65
C VAL A 286 -4.87 -15.41 25.82
N PRO A 287 -4.55 -15.00 27.06
CA PRO A 287 -5.43 -15.21 28.20
C PRO A 287 -6.79 -14.57 27.99
N LYS A 288 -7.88 -15.31 28.31
CA LYS A 288 -9.23 -14.78 28.35
C LYS A 288 -9.55 -14.42 29.79
N GLY A 289 -10.02 -13.19 30.00
CA GLY A 289 -10.59 -12.75 31.27
C GLY A 289 -12.09 -12.52 31.13
N GLU A 290 -12.78 -12.50 32.25
CA GLU A 290 -14.16 -12.02 32.34
C GLU A 290 -14.15 -10.50 32.67
N PRO A 291 -15.20 -9.72 32.34
CA PRO A 291 -15.25 -8.30 32.67
C PRO A 291 -14.96 -7.98 34.12
N GLU A 292 -15.42 -8.83 35.03
CA GLU A 292 -15.25 -8.65 36.49
C GLU A 292 -13.81 -8.89 36.96
N ASP A 293 -12.96 -9.55 36.17
CA ASP A 293 -11.55 -9.79 36.50
C ASP A 293 -10.71 -8.50 36.42
N TYR A 294 -11.21 -7.49 35.73
CA TYR A 294 -10.51 -6.23 35.52
C TYR A 294 -11.37 -5.06 35.99
N THR A 295 -10.78 -4.21 36.79
CA THR A 295 -11.46 -3.01 37.31
C THR A 295 -10.63 -1.79 36.99
N ILE A 296 -11.22 -0.81 36.32
CA ILE A 296 -10.58 0.46 36.01
C ILE A 296 -11.44 1.61 36.54
N ASN A 297 -10.82 2.56 37.22
CA ASN A 297 -11.53 3.69 37.90
C ASN A 297 -12.67 3.24 38.84
N GLY A 298 -12.59 2.00 39.36
CA GLY A 298 -13.57 1.45 40.28
C GLY A 298 -14.80 0.78 39.65
N GLU A 299 -14.82 0.66 38.32
CA GLU A 299 -15.86 -0.02 37.56
C GLU A 299 -15.30 -1.23 36.82
N PRO A 300 -16.05 -2.34 36.68
CA PRO A 300 -15.65 -3.49 35.87
C PRO A 300 -15.51 -3.07 34.38
N VAL A 301 -14.63 -3.77 33.69
CA VAL A 301 -14.36 -3.53 32.25
C VAL A 301 -15.51 -3.97 31.36
#